data_7769061243b5246df394064b373f257c
#
_entry.id   7769061243b5246df394064b373f257c
#
_cell.length_a   1.000
_cell.length_b   1.000
_cell.length_c   1.000
_cell.angle_alpha   90.00
_cell.angle_beta   90.00
_cell.angle_gamma   90.00
#
_symmetry.space_group_name_H-M   'P 1'
#
loop_
_entity.id
_entity.type
_entity.pdbx_description
1 polymer ?
#
loop_
_entity_poly.entity_id
_entity_poly.type
_entity_poly.pdbx_seq_one_letter_code
_entity_poly.pdbx_strand_id
1 'polypeptide(L)'
;MTLKLLSAAFLLGGVLLAGGAALTSNPVVAEDSAMEDIEHRLVMQVNTDDLRTQAMALNNIVNLQKHYGIDNITIELVAYGPGLSMLTKESQSLERITSLLQQEVTFTACGNTMDTIESETGKRPELIPEVGMAQTGVARIIELQEAGYAYVRP
;
A
#
# COMPACT_ATOMS: atom_id res chain seq x y z
N MET A 1 2.94 -68.61 -29.49
CA MET A 1 3.15 -68.96 -30.91
C MET A 1 3.78 -67.81 -31.61
N THR A 2 5.03 -68.06 -32.02
CA THR A 2 5.84 -67.56 -33.13
C THR A 2 6.11 -66.08 -33.15
N LEU A 3 7.28 -65.55 -32.72
CA LEU A 3 8.63 -65.67 -33.24
C LEU A 3 8.74 -65.31 -34.72
N LYS A 4 9.38 -64.17 -35.05
CA LYS A 4 10.40 -64.10 -36.10
C LYS A 4 11.27 -62.84 -36.02
N LEU A 5 12.52 -63.11 -35.74
CA LEU A 5 13.72 -62.28 -36.01
C LEU A 5 13.97 -62.14 -37.52
N LEU A 6 14.75 -61.11 -37.93
CA LEU A 6 15.82 -61.05 -38.94
C LEU A 6 16.21 -59.59 -39.05
N SER A 7 17.35 -59.12 -38.59
CA SER A 7 18.76 -59.25 -38.99
C SER A 7 19.21 -58.46 -40.23
N ALA A 8 20.26 -57.65 -39.97
CA ALA A 8 21.36 -57.20 -40.81
C ALA A 8 21.09 -56.10 -41.86
N ALA A 9 21.97 -55.13 -42.17
CA ALA A 9 23.42 -55.05 -42.10
C ALA A 9 23.89 -53.60 -42.31
N PHE A 10 24.96 -53.20 -41.67
CA PHE A 10 26.12 -52.44 -42.10
C PHE A 10 26.04 -51.58 -43.37
N LEU A 11 26.44 -50.31 -43.24
CA LEU A 11 27.47 -49.70 -44.08
C LEU A 11 28.07 -48.45 -43.39
N LEU A 12 29.41 -48.48 -43.30
CA LEU A 12 30.25 -47.35 -42.89
C LEU A 12 30.20 -46.25 -43.96
N GLY A 13 30.22 -45.01 -43.55
CA GLY A 13 30.54 -43.90 -44.40
C GLY A 13 30.94 -42.71 -43.54
N GLY A 14 32.22 -42.55 -43.27
CA GLY A 14 32.75 -41.40 -42.57
C GLY A 14 32.85 -40.21 -43.52
N VAL A 15 32.43 -39.04 -42.98
CA VAL A 15 32.90 -37.73 -43.46
C VAL A 15 33.12 -36.83 -42.24
N LEU A 16 34.41 -36.48 -42.11
CA LEU A 16 34.79 -35.29 -41.34
C LEU A 16 34.19 -34.06 -41.99
N LEU A 17 33.67 -33.12 -41.17
CA LEU A 17 33.79 -31.69 -41.48
C LEU A 17 33.47 -30.84 -40.26
N ALA A 18 34.52 -30.17 -39.83
CA ALA A 18 34.61 -28.78 -39.43
C ALA A 18 33.54 -28.20 -38.48
N GLY A 19 34.08 -27.77 -37.33
CA GLY A 19 33.44 -26.97 -36.33
C GLY A 19 32.81 -25.68 -36.86
N GLY A 20 31.64 -25.46 -36.42
CA GLY A 20 30.97 -24.18 -36.38
C GLY A 20 30.26 -24.07 -35.04
N ALA A 21 30.92 -23.45 -34.07
CA ALA A 21 30.25 -23.03 -32.86
C ALA A 21 29.25 -21.95 -33.23
N ALA A 22 28.02 -22.35 -33.49
CA ALA A 22 26.91 -21.42 -33.55
C ALA A 22 26.66 -20.90 -32.11
N LEU A 23 27.14 -19.70 -31.84
CA LEU A 23 26.71 -18.93 -30.69
C LEU A 23 25.22 -18.63 -30.92
N THR A 24 24.37 -19.50 -30.41
CA THR A 24 22.95 -19.17 -30.23
C THR A 24 22.87 -18.10 -29.14
N SER A 25 22.92 -16.85 -29.57
CA SER A 25 22.45 -15.75 -28.72
C SER A 25 20.96 -16.01 -28.47
N ASN A 26 20.66 -16.57 -27.31
CA ASN A 26 19.30 -16.53 -26.81
C ASN A 26 18.88 -15.04 -26.76
N PRO A 27 17.80 -14.63 -27.43
CA PRO A 27 17.24 -13.33 -27.14
C PRO A 27 16.86 -13.39 -25.67
N VAL A 28 17.48 -12.55 -24.85
CA VAL A 28 16.93 -12.17 -23.57
C VAL A 28 15.60 -11.50 -23.92
N VAL A 29 14.52 -12.28 -23.87
CA VAL A 29 13.19 -11.75 -23.82
C VAL A 29 13.20 -10.96 -22.52
N ALA A 30 13.32 -9.64 -22.61
CA ALA A 30 12.89 -8.79 -21.53
C ALA A 30 11.44 -9.20 -21.28
N GLU A 31 11.21 -9.94 -20.19
CA GLU A 31 9.89 -10.03 -19.62
C GLU A 31 9.51 -8.59 -19.31
N ASP A 32 8.78 -7.99 -20.23
CA ASP A 32 7.89 -6.87 -19.95
C ASP A 32 6.88 -7.48 -18.95
N SER A 33 7.32 -7.53 -17.68
CA SER A 33 6.44 -7.84 -16.59
C SER A 33 5.39 -6.74 -16.66
N ALA A 34 4.23 -7.09 -17.25
CA ALA A 34 3.02 -6.36 -17.03
C ALA A 34 3.02 -6.09 -15.51
N MET A 35 3.32 -4.85 -15.12
CA MET A 35 3.03 -4.38 -13.78
C MET A 35 1.52 -4.52 -13.70
N GLU A 36 1.06 -5.65 -13.13
CA GLU A 36 -0.31 -5.75 -12.66
C GLU A 36 -0.55 -4.46 -11.91
N ASP A 37 -1.66 -3.80 -12.19
CA ASP A 37 -2.09 -2.59 -11.47
C ASP A 37 -2.28 -2.98 -10.00
N ILE A 38 -1.16 -2.97 -9.26
CA ILE A 38 -1.14 -3.29 -7.84
C ILE A 38 -1.73 -2.08 -7.14
N GLU A 39 -2.98 -2.18 -6.73
CA GLU A 39 -3.60 -1.19 -5.87
C GLU A 39 -2.90 -1.20 -4.50
N HIS A 40 -2.12 -0.16 -4.24
CA HIS A 40 -1.47 0.02 -2.93
C HIS A 40 -2.48 0.50 -1.90
N ARG A 41 -2.46 -0.09 -0.70
CA ARG A 41 -3.35 0.29 0.41
C ARG A 41 -2.55 0.55 1.67
N LEU A 42 -2.77 1.70 2.29
CA LEU A 42 -2.04 2.12 3.49
C LEU A 42 -2.98 2.57 4.58
N VAL A 43 -2.81 2.04 5.79
CA VAL A 43 -3.33 2.65 7.02
C VAL A 43 -2.19 3.31 7.78
N MET A 44 -2.34 4.60 8.08
CA MET A 44 -1.39 5.39 8.85
C MET A 44 -1.96 5.72 10.21
N GLN A 45 -1.23 5.37 11.27
CA GLN A 45 -1.62 5.67 12.65
C GLN A 45 -1.01 6.99 13.13
N VAL A 46 -1.83 7.86 13.74
CA VAL A 46 -1.33 9.01 14.50
C VAL A 46 -1.96 9.04 15.89
N ASN A 47 -1.14 8.96 16.93
CA ASN A 47 -1.58 8.97 18.32
C ASN A 47 -0.83 9.97 19.22
N THR A 48 -0.28 11.01 18.61
CA THR A 48 0.50 12.07 19.29
C THR A 48 0.03 13.46 18.85
N ASP A 49 0.13 14.44 19.74
CA ASP A 49 -0.08 15.86 19.47
C ASP A 49 1.20 16.60 19.05
N ASP A 50 2.33 15.88 18.93
CA ASP A 50 3.56 16.46 18.40
C ASP A 50 3.38 16.90 16.95
N LEU A 51 3.43 18.21 16.74
CA LEU A 51 3.19 18.84 15.44
C LEU A 51 4.18 18.39 14.35
N ARG A 52 5.42 18.02 14.72
CA ARG A 52 6.41 17.53 13.77
C ARG A 52 6.03 16.15 13.26
N THR A 53 5.60 15.27 14.15
CA THR A 53 5.13 13.93 13.80
C THR A 53 3.86 14.00 12.97
N GLN A 54 2.90 14.86 13.33
CA GLN A 54 1.70 15.10 12.53
C GLN A 54 2.02 15.63 11.12
N ALA A 55 2.93 16.62 11.03
CA ALA A 55 3.38 17.14 9.74
C ALA A 55 4.13 16.07 8.91
N MET A 56 4.91 15.20 9.56
CA MET A 56 5.60 14.08 8.90
C MET A 56 4.60 13.07 8.35
N ALA A 57 3.54 12.75 9.09
CA ALA A 57 2.47 11.89 8.60
C ALA A 57 1.87 12.42 7.30
N LEU A 58 1.49 13.70 7.27
CA LEU A 58 0.92 14.34 6.09
C LEU A 58 1.93 14.44 4.93
N ASN A 59 3.23 14.64 5.22
CA ASN A 59 4.29 14.61 4.20
C ASN A 59 4.42 13.23 3.57
N ASN A 60 4.36 12.18 4.38
CA ASN A 60 4.44 10.81 3.91
C ASN A 60 3.27 10.47 2.97
N ILE A 61 2.05 10.89 3.29
CA ILE A 61 0.88 10.74 2.41
C ILE A 61 1.14 11.38 1.05
N VAL A 62 1.55 12.66 1.03
CA VAL A 62 1.85 13.37 -0.23
C VAL A 62 2.96 12.69 -1.03
N ASN A 63 4.00 12.19 -0.35
CA ASN A 63 5.12 11.52 -1.02
C ASN A 63 4.69 10.19 -1.63
N LEU A 64 3.80 9.44 -0.96
CA LEU A 64 3.27 8.19 -1.48
C LEU A 64 2.36 8.42 -2.68
N GLN A 65 1.48 9.42 -2.64
CA GLN A 65 0.66 9.82 -3.79
C GLN A 65 1.51 10.25 -4.99
N LYS A 66 2.64 10.94 -4.75
CA LYS A 66 3.58 11.30 -5.82
C LYS A 66 4.32 10.10 -6.39
N HIS A 67 4.61 9.10 -5.55
CA HIS A 67 5.39 7.92 -5.95
C HIS A 67 4.55 6.91 -6.74
N TYR A 68 3.34 6.63 -6.28
CA TYR A 68 2.45 5.62 -6.88
C TYR A 68 1.42 6.20 -7.85
N GLY A 69 1.13 7.50 -7.76
CA GLY A 69 -0.04 8.14 -8.37
C GLY A 69 -1.24 8.14 -7.42
N ILE A 70 -2.08 9.17 -7.49
CA ILE A 70 -3.26 9.32 -6.62
C ILE A 70 -4.22 8.15 -6.81
N ASP A 71 -4.44 7.73 -8.06
CA ASP A 71 -5.40 6.68 -8.43
C ASP A 71 -4.90 5.25 -8.08
N ASN A 72 -3.62 5.10 -7.74
CA ASN A 72 -2.99 3.79 -7.52
C ASN A 72 -2.71 3.50 -6.03
N ILE A 73 -3.09 4.39 -5.14
CA ILE A 73 -2.91 4.19 -3.70
C ILE A 73 -4.11 4.68 -2.89
N THR A 74 -4.69 3.78 -2.12
CA THR A 74 -5.73 4.11 -1.14
C THR A 74 -5.10 4.34 0.23
N ILE A 75 -5.35 5.49 0.85
CA ILE A 75 -4.75 5.86 2.13
C ILE A 75 -5.84 6.23 3.14
N GLU A 76 -5.77 5.60 4.32
CA GLU A 76 -6.57 6.02 5.49
C GLU A 76 -5.65 6.38 6.65
N LEU A 77 -5.78 7.60 7.19
CA LEU A 77 -5.11 8.02 8.42
C LEU A 77 -6.10 7.89 9.57
N VAL A 78 -5.74 7.07 10.57
CA VAL A 78 -6.54 6.89 11.79
C VAL A 78 -5.86 7.60 12.95
N ALA A 79 -6.57 8.58 13.55
CA ALA A 79 -6.07 9.34 14.68
C ALA A 79 -6.87 9.05 15.96
N TYR A 80 -6.16 8.80 17.07
CA TYR A 80 -6.74 8.55 18.38
C TYR A 80 -5.84 9.10 19.50
N GLY A 81 -6.36 9.14 20.74
CA GLY A 81 -5.66 9.76 21.86
C GLY A 81 -5.24 11.19 21.53
N PRO A 82 -4.03 11.65 21.93
CA PRO A 82 -3.57 13.00 21.63
C PRO A 82 -3.53 13.33 20.12
N GLY A 83 -3.38 12.32 19.25
CA GLY A 83 -3.39 12.50 17.81
C GLY A 83 -4.70 13.02 17.23
N LEU A 84 -5.83 12.86 17.96
CA LEU A 84 -7.12 13.39 17.53
C LEU A 84 -7.08 14.90 17.27
N SER A 85 -6.22 15.64 17.97
CA SER A 85 -6.07 17.09 17.85
C SER A 85 -5.82 17.55 16.40
N MET A 86 -5.18 16.71 15.57
CA MET A 86 -4.95 17.07 14.18
C MET A 86 -6.22 17.07 13.31
N LEU A 87 -7.25 16.36 13.71
CA LEU A 87 -8.50 16.20 12.96
C LEU A 87 -9.63 17.12 13.41
N THR A 88 -9.37 18.01 14.35
CA THR A 88 -10.37 18.99 14.84
C THR A 88 -10.35 20.28 14.03
N LYS A 89 -11.41 21.08 14.10
CA LYS A 89 -11.50 22.39 13.45
C LYS A 89 -10.43 23.38 13.92
N GLU A 90 -9.90 23.20 15.12
CA GLU A 90 -8.82 24.02 15.70
C GLU A 90 -7.43 23.57 15.26
N SER A 91 -7.33 22.53 14.43
CA SER A 91 -6.06 21.99 13.97
C SER A 91 -5.25 22.98 13.15
N GLN A 92 -3.95 23.08 13.43
CA GLN A 92 -3.01 23.83 12.60
C GLN A 92 -2.83 23.21 11.20
N SER A 93 -3.26 21.97 11.01
CA SER A 93 -3.21 21.22 9.74
C SER A 93 -4.53 21.26 8.97
N LEU A 94 -5.53 22.05 9.42
CA LEU A 94 -6.88 22.07 8.85
C LEU A 94 -6.88 22.21 7.31
N GLU A 95 -6.22 23.23 6.77
CA GLU A 95 -6.21 23.49 5.33
C GLU A 95 -5.57 22.32 4.56
N ARG A 96 -4.51 21.77 5.12
CA ARG A 96 -3.79 20.66 4.51
C ARG A 96 -4.60 19.37 4.49
N ILE A 97 -5.27 19.07 5.59
CA ILE A 97 -6.16 17.90 5.70
C ILE A 97 -7.34 18.05 4.74
N THR A 98 -7.96 19.24 4.69
CA THR A 98 -9.02 19.53 3.74
C THR A 98 -8.58 19.30 2.29
N SER A 99 -7.36 19.74 1.93
CA SER A 99 -6.81 19.48 0.59
C SER A 99 -6.58 17.99 0.30
N LEU A 100 -6.16 17.21 1.29
CA LEU A 100 -5.95 15.77 1.13
C LEU A 100 -7.27 14.98 1.08
N LEU A 101 -8.30 15.41 1.80
CA LEU A 101 -9.66 14.87 1.67
C LEU A 101 -10.18 14.99 0.23
N GLN A 102 -9.92 16.13 -0.44
CA GLN A 102 -10.25 16.32 -1.86
C GLN A 102 -9.41 15.46 -2.83
N GLN A 103 -8.35 14.84 -2.33
CA GLN A 103 -7.49 13.91 -3.07
C GLN A 103 -7.74 12.45 -2.64
N GLU A 104 -8.95 12.16 -2.15
CA GLU A 104 -9.42 10.82 -1.77
C GLU A 104 -8.66 10.17 -0.60
N VAL A 105 -7.89 10.95 0.17
CA VAL A 105 -7.34 10.46 1.43
C VAL A 105 -8.41 10.42 2.50
N THR A 106 -8.62 9.28 3.12
CA THR A 106 -9.56 9.12 4.23
C THR A 106 -8.89 9.49 5.55
N PHE A 107 -9.59 10.27 6.37
CA PHE A 107 -9.19 10.57 7.74
C PHE A 107 -10.27 10.08 8.70
N THR A 108 -9.86 9.31 9.71
CA THR A 108 -10.78 8.67 10.66
C THR A 108 -10.41 9.03 12.10
N ALA A 109 -11.34 9.65 12.80
CA ALA A 109 -11.24 9.99 14.22
C ALA A 109 -11.73 8.84 15.10
N CYS A 110 -11.12 8.65 16.26
CA CYS A 110 -11.56 7.67 17.26
C CYS A 110 -12.68 8.20 18.13
N GLY A 111 -13.85 7.58 18.07
CA GLY A 111 -15.02 7.93 18.89
C GLY A 111 -14.75 7.83 20.39
N ASN A 112 -14.10 6.75 20.85
CA ASN A 112 -13.75 6.61 22.28
C ASN A 112 -12.86 7.77 22.78
N THR A 113 -11.95 8.27 21.94
CA THR A 113 -11.15 9.46 22.30
C THR A 113 -12.03 10.71 22.41
N MET A 114 -12.97 10.88 21.48
CA MET A 114 -13.90 12.01 21.52
C MET A 114 -14.80 11.95 22.76
N ASP A 115 -15.29 10.75 23.11
CA ASP A 115 -16.11 10.53 24.32
C ASP A 115 -15.32 10.84 25.60
N THR A 116 -14.04 10.46 25.64
CA THR A 116 -13.15 10.79 26.76
C THR A 116 -12.99 12.31 26.92
N ILE A 117 -12.65 13.01 25.83
CA ILE A 117 -12.47 14.47 25.86
C ILE A 117 -13.79 15.16 26.30
N GLU A 118 -14.92 14.71 25.78
CA GLU A 118 -16.23 15.25 26.16
C GLU A 118 -16.51 15.04 27.65
N SER A 119 -16.19 13.87 28.21
CA SER A 119 -16.37 13.56 29.61
C SER A 119 -15.47 14.40 30.53
N GLU A 120 -14.27 14.74 30.09
CA GLU A 120 -13.28 15.52 30.84
C GLU A 120 -13.50 17.02 30.75
N THR A 121 -13.93 17.50 29.57
CA THR A 121 -14.02 18.94 29.27
C THR A 121 -15.45 19.49 29.23
N GLY A 122 -16.44 18.59 29.17
CA GLY A 122 -17.86 18.96 28.97
C GLY A 122 -18.17 19.34 27.50
N LYS A 123 -17.21 19.24 26.58
CA LYS A 123 -17.40 19.62 25.19
C LYS A 123 -16.82 18.55 24.25
N ARG A 124 -17.64 18.03 23.34
CA ARG A 124 -17.19 17.12 22.29
C ARG A 124 -16.37 17.87 21.25
N PRO A 125 -15.20 17.35 20.83
CA PRO A 125 -14.41 17.98 19.77
C PRO A 125 -15.19 18.06 18.45
N GLU A 126 -15.10 19.20 17.77
CA GLU A 126 -15.66 19.36 16.43
C GLU A 126 -14.62 18.93 15.39
N LEU A 127 -14.97 17.96 14.55
CA LEU A 127 -14.08 17.47 13.50
C LEU A 127 -14.08 18.41 12.28
N ILE A 128 -12.98 18.37 11.54
CA ILE A 128 -12.90 18.94 10.18
C ILE A 128 -14.01 18.30 9.33
N PRO A 129 -14.73 19.05 8.49
CA PRO A 129 -15.73 18.49 7.58
C PRO A 129 -15.15 17.32 6.77
N GLU A 130 -15.96 16.29 6.53
CA GLU A 130 -15.60 15.06 5.78
C GLU A 130 -14.65 14.10 6.53
N VAL A 131 -14.10 14.47 7.70
CA VAL A 131 -13.41 13.50 8.56
C VAL A 131 -14.43 12.49 9.10
N GLY A 132 -14.17 11.22 8.84
CA GLY A 132 -14.97 10.10 9.34
C GLY A 132 -14.71 9.79 10.82
N MET A 133 -15.53 8.89 11.38
CA MET A 133 -15.37 8.41 12.74
C MET A 133 -15.53 6.89 12.80
N ALA A 134 -14.61 6.24 13.50
CA ALA A 134 -14.76 4.87 13.97
C ALA A 134 -14.84 4.87 15.49
N GLN A 135 -15.77 4.12 16.09
CA GLN A 135 -15.92 4.11 17.56
C GLN A 135 -14.62 3.74 18.27
N THR A 136 -13.89 2.76 17.73
CA THR A 136 -12.59 2.36 18.26
C THR A 136 -11.52 2.48 17.16
N GLY A 137 -10.66 3.49 17.24
CA GLY A 137 -9.63 3.74 16.22
C GLY A 137 -8.67 2.56 16.01
N VAL A 138 -8.27 1.88 17.10
CA VAL A 138 -7.38 0.70 17.00
C VAL A 138 -8.09 -0.48 16.32
N ALA A 139 -9.39 -0.69 16.57
CA ALA A 139 -10.15 -1.71 15.87
C ALA A 139 -10.22 -1.40 14.36
N ARG A 140 -10.43 -0.13 14.00
CA ARG A 140 -10.41 0.28 12.59
C ARG A 140 -9.07 -0.02 11.91
N ILE A 141 -7.94 0.17 12.60
CA ILE A 141 -6.62 -0.18 12.08
C ILE A 141 -6.51 -1.69 11.83
N ILE A 142 -7.02 -2.53 12.74
CA ILE A 142 -7.01 -3.99 12.58
C ILE A 142 -7.86 -4.39 11.37
N GLU A 143 -9.08 -3.87 11.25
CA GLU A 143 -9.98 -4.12 10.13
C GLU A 143 -9.33 -3.78 8.77
N LEU A 144 -8.63 -2.64 8.71
CA LEU A 144 -7.92 -2.22 7.51
C LEU A 144 -6.74 -3.17 7.18
N GLN A 145 -5.98 -3.59 8.20
CA GLN A 145 -4.90 -4.56 7.99
C GLN A 145 -5.44 -5.92 7.51
N GLU A 146 -6.56 -6.38 8.06
CA GLU A 146 -7.27 -7.59 7.60
C GLU A 146 -7.79 -7.44 6.16
N ALA A 147 -8.13 -6.21 5.74
CA ALA A 147 -8.48 -5.86 4.37
C ALA A 147 -7.26 -5.65 3.44
N GLY A 148 -6.05 -5.97 3.90
CA GLY A 148 -4.83 -5.92 3.09
C GLY A 148 -4.09 -4.57 3.09
N TYR A 149 -4.41 -3.65 4.00
CA TYR A 149 -3.68 -2.39 4.14
C TYR A 149 -2.33 -2.62 4.83
N ALA A 150 -1.26 -2.07 4.23
CA ALA A 150 0.02 -1.94 4.91
C ALA A 150 -0.11 -0.93 6.07
N TYR A 151 0.54 -1.23 7.20
CA TYR A 151 0.50 -0.35 8.38
C TYR A 151 1.76 0.48 8.51
N VAL A 152 1.60 1.78 8.72
CA VAL A 152 2.71 2.70 9.01
C VAL A 152 2.35 3.61 10.19
N ARG A 153 3.32 3.81 11.06
CA ARG A 153 3.31 4.82 12.12
C ARG A 153 4.51 5.73 11.93
N PRO A 154 4.33 7.05 11.72
CA PRO A 154 5.42 8.02 11.59
C PRO A 154 6.13 8.31 12.92
#